data_2d35d9e3e8b0d57db99b5923afa1ccc8
#
_entry.id   2d35d9e3e8b0d57db99b5923afa1ccc8
#
_cell.length_a   1.000
_cell.length_b   1.000
_cell.length_c   1.000
_cell.angle_alpha   90.00
_cell.angle_beta   90.00
_cell.angle_gamma   90.00
#
_symmetry.space_group_name_H-M   'P 1'
#
loop_
_entity.id
_entity.type
_entity.pdbx_description
1 polymer ?
#
loop_
_entity_poly.entity_id
_entity_poly.type
_entity_poly.pdbx_seq_one_letter_code
_entity_poly.pdbx_strand_id
1 'polypeptide(L)'
;MALPRPQNYASRRMKRRSWLFGLLACCGITAQAQAFTHTVTEKDTLASIAERYYGRIQFEKLLVAANDLDVRGGSPIVRGMRLEVPALGHRVVKQGETWDSLAAELLGSPKRSDVLSMANDSSPWLTPEEGAEIIVPFNLRVLPDTNDTLITIAYRFYGDMNRAWVLDRYNLLNGRKLQPGDVVLVPLTELPLTDAGKQAARASAGAACSQAHGETRSTQKKVAAEIPALLADIRSGRYVDAVARGTRFLASAELSEPQLALVHRQLLEAYVALEAPGLATAACAEWLKRSPGATLSPVELSPKILAVCGRAK
;
A
#
# COMPACT_ATOMS: atom_id res chain seq x y z
N MET A 1 -75.26 45.90 12.59
CA MET A 1 -74.72 44.60 12.23
C MET A 1 -73.56 44.87 11.29
N ALA A 2 -72.36 44.95 11.83
CA ALA A 2 -71.19 45.41 11.09
C ALA A 2 -70.24 44.19 10.89
N LEU A 3 -69.85 43.95 9.64
CA LEU A 3 -68.94 42.93 9.26
C LEU A 3 -67.45 43.35 9.54
N PRO A 4 -66.58 42.48 10.05
CA PRO A 4 -65.21 42.86 10.32
C PRO A 4 -64.33 42.80 9.02
N ARG A 5 -63.34 43.69 8.97
CA ARG A 5 -62.36 43.86 7.89
C ARG A 5 -61.29 42.72 7.95
N PRO A 6 -60.73 42.31 6.80
CA PRO A 6 -59.66 41.33 6.77
C PRO A 6 -58.31 41.97 7.17
N GLN A 7 -57.56 41.23 8.01
CA GLN A 7 -56.19 41.57 8.42
C GLN A 7 -55.17 41.27 7.33
N ASN A 8 -54.30 42.23 7.07
CA ASN A 8 -53.16 42.14 6.16
C ASN A 8 -52.10 41.18 6.72
N TYR A 9 -51.88 40.08 6.04
CA TYR A 9 -50.73 39.21 6.26
C TYR A 9 -49.48 39.79 5.57
N ALA A 10 -48.56 40.34 6.35
CA ALA A 10 -47.25 40.76 5.90
C ALA A 10 -46.39 39.55 5.51
N SER A 11 -46.01 39.45 4.25
CA SER A 11 -45.11 38.42 3.73
C SER A 11 -43.71 38.60 4.33
N ARG A 12 -43.31 37.72 5.28
CA ARG A 12 -41.92 37.58 5.70
C ARG A 12 -41.13 36.91 4.57
N ARG A 13 -40.34 37.70 3.87
CA ARG A 13 -39.27 37.19 2.98
C ARG A 13 -38.29 36.37 3.82
N MET A 14 -38.40 35.04 3.76
CA MET A 14 -37.39 34.09 4.26
C MET A 14 -36.16 34.19 3.36
N LYS A 15 -35.08 34.80 3.87
CA LYS A 15 -33.74 34.71 3.27
C LYS A 15 -33.32 33.26 3.22
N ARG A 16 -33.35 32.64 2.05
CA ARG A 16 -32.72 31.36 1.78
C ARG A 16 -31.20 31.53 2.00
N ARG A 17 -30.72 31.15 3.17
CA ARG A 17 -29.32 30.86 3.37
C ARG A 17 -29.04 29.55 2.61
N SER A 18 -28.42 29.70 1.44
CA SER A 18 -27.82 28.57 0.72
C SER A 18 -26.70 27.99 1.57
N TRP A 19 -26.99 26.92 2.27
CA TRP A 19 -26.00 26.05 2.86
C TRP A 19 -25.47 25.19 1.70
N LEU A 20 -24.39 25.66 1.10
CA LEU A 20 -23.50 24.81 0.32
C LEU A 20 -22.89 23.80 1.29
N PHE A 21 -23.60 22.70 1.50
CA PHE A 21 -22.98 21.48 1.99
C PHE A 21 -22.00 21.04 0.90
N GLY A 22 -20.73 21.41 1.08
CA GLY A 22 -19.65 20.74 0.40
C GLY A 22 -19.74 19.26 0.77
N LEU A 23 -20.21 18.44 -0.16
CA LEU A 23 -19.98 17.01 -0.14
C LEU A 23 -18.45 16.82 -0.24
N LEU A 24 -17.77 16.80 0.92
CA LEU A 24 -16.52 16.08 1.03
C LEU A 24 -16.91 14.62 0.77
N ALA A 25 -16.73 14.19 -0.48
CA ALA A 25 -16.67 12.79 -0.80
C ALA A 25 -15.49 12.23 -0.02
N CYS A 26 -15.73 11.70 1.19
CA CYS A 26 -14.85 10.73 1.80
C CYS A 26 -14.78 9.58 0.79
N CYS A 27 -13.75 9.59 -0.08
CA CYS A 27 -13.24 8.37 -0.66
C CYS A 27 -12.85 7.49 0.51
N GLY A 28 -13.80 6.72 1.03
CA GLY A 28 -13.52 5.59 1.87
C GLY A 28 -12.56 4.74 1.03
N ILE A 29 -11.29 4.71 1.43
CA ILE A 29 -10.29 3.84 0.84
C ILE A 29 -10.69 2.43 1.27
N THR A 30 -11.61 1.84 0.51
CA THR A 30 -11.86 0.41 0.57
C THR A 30 -10.55 -0.28 0.19
N ALA A 31 -10.14 -1.25 0.99
CA ALA A 31 -9.03 -2.14 0.66
C ALA A 31 -9.19 -2.56 -0.80
N GLN A 32 -8.20 -2.18 -1.62
CA GLN A 32 -8.27 -2.40 -3.06
C GLN A 32 -8.41 -3.88 -3.36
N ALA A 33 -9.25 -4.21 -4.32
CA ALA A 33 -9.45 -5.57 -4.78
C ALA A 33 -8.10 -6.25 -5.03
N GLN A 34 -7.82 -7.27 -4.23
CA GLN A 34 -6.62 -8.11 -4.33
C GLN A 34 -6.80 -9.15 -5.45
N ALA A 35 -7.50 -8.80 -6.50
CA ALA A 35 -7.77 -9.65 -7.64
C ALA A 35 -8.32 -8.83 -8.80
N PHE A 36 -8.17 -9.33 -10.01
CA PHE A 36 -8.83 -8.79 -11.19
C PHE A 36 -9.57 -9.87 -11.94
N THR A 37 -10.55 -9.48 -12.76
CA THR A 37 -11.39 -10.43 -13.48
C THR A 37 -10.84 -10.68 -14.87
N HIS A 38 -10.69 -11.96 -15.25
CA HIS A 38 -10.44 -12.40 -16.62
C HIS A 38 -11.71 -13.05 -17.21
N THR A 39 -12.11 -12.66 -18.42
CA THR A 39 -13.20 -13.33 -19.15
C THR A 39 -12.61 -14.37 -20.09
N VAL A 40 -12.97 -15.63 -19.90
CA VAL A 40 -12.46 -16.78 -20.65
C VAL A 40 -12.82 -16.67 -22.13
N THR A 41 -11.85 -16.84 -23.01
CA THR A 41 -12.02 -16.91 -24.46
C THR A 41 -11.92 -18.35 -24.97
N GLU A 42 -12.21 -18.60 -26.26
CA GLU A 42 -12.22 -19.96 -26.85
C GLU A 42 -10.89 -20.71 -26.74
N LYS A 43 -9.78 -19.97 -26.71
CA LYS A 43 -8.42 -20.55 -26.70
C LYS A 43 -7.79 -20.59 -25.33
N ASP A 44 -8.51 -20.13 -24.31
CA ASP A 44 -7.96 -20.08 -22.97
C ASP A 44 -8.06 -21.46 -22.29
N THR A 45 -6.96 -21.80 -21.63
CA THR A 45 -6.90 -22.86 -20.62
C THR A 45 -6.41 -22.23 -19.31
N LEU A 46 -6.66 -22.88 -18.18
CA LEU A 46 -6.14 -22.39 -16.89
C LEU A 46 -4.62 -22.23 -16.93
N ALA A 47 -3.92 -23.19 -17.57
CA ALA A 47 -2.47 -23.12 -17.75
C ALA A 47 -2.04 -21.89 -18.58
N SER A 48 -2.73 -21.61 -19.72
CA SER A 48 -2.39 -20.45 -20.55
C SER A 48 -2.71 -19.11 -19.87
N ILE A 49 -3.77 -19.06 -19.06
CA ILE A 49 -4.12 -17.90 -18.25
C ILE A 49 -3.05 -17.68 -17.15
N ALA A 50 -2.62 -18.75 -16.48
CA ALA A 50 -1.57 -18.69 -15.46
C ALA A 50 -0.24 -18.23 -16.07
N GLU A 51 0.13 -18.76 -17.24
CA GLU A 51 1.34 -18.34 -17.96
C GLU A 51 1.26 -16.87 -18.38
N ARG A 52 0.13 -16.43 -18.91
CA ARG A 52 -0.10 -15.04 -19.33
C ARG A 52 0.09 -14.04 -18.20
N TYR A 53 -0.48 -14.32 -17.02
CA TYR A 53 -0.55 -13.37 -15.92
C TYR A 53 0.57 -13.52 -14.89
N TYR A 54 1.08 -14.74 -14.69
CA TYR A 54 2.14 -15.01 -13.70
C TYR A 54 3.46 -15.46 -14.32
N GLY A 55 3.49 -15.71 -15.64
CA GLY A 55 4.68 -16.21 -16.34
C GLY A 55 5.02 -17.67 -16.04
N ARG A 56 4.14 -18.40 -15.34
CA ARG A 56 4.37 -19.79 -14.94
C ARG A 56 3.06 -20.57 -14.88
N ILE A 57 3.01 -21.72 -15.56
CA ILE A 57 1.83 -22.59 -15.58
C ILE A 57 1.49 -23.19 -14.21
N GLN A 58 2.47 -23.30 -13.30
CA GLN A 58 2.28 -23.84 -11.95
C GLN A 58 1.26 -23.04 -11.12
N PHE A 59 1.02 -21.76 -11.46
CA PHE A 59 -0.02 -20.94 -10.84
C PHE A 59 -1.45 -21.31 -11.28
N GLU A 60 -1.62 -22.30 -12.16
CA GLU A 60 -2.93 -22.87 -12.47
C GLU A 60 -3.66 -23.32 -11.20
N LYS A 61 -2.95 -23.96 -10.25
CA LYS A 61 -3.50 -24.40 -8.96
C LYS A 61 -4.10 -23.23 -8.16
N LEU A 62 -3.49 -22.05 -8.27
CA LEU A 62 -3.99 -20.85 -7.63
C LEU A 62 -5.30 -20.38 -8.27
N LEU A 63 -5.39 -20.40 -9.61
CA LEU A 63 -6.62 -20.04 -10.31
C LEU A 63 -7.75 -21.02 -10.01
N VAL A 64 -7.46 -22.32 -9.92
CA VAL A 64 -8.40 -23.36 -9.52
C VAL A 64 -8.97 -23.06 -8.14
N ALA A 65 -8.08 -22.82 -7.15
CA ALA A 65 -8.49 -22.58 -5.77
C ALA A 65 -9.21 -21.24 -5.57
N ALA A 66 -8.76 -20.19 -6.27
CA ALA A 66 -9.39 -18.86 -6.17
C ALA A 66 -10.81 -18.80 -6.75
N ASN A 67 -11.13 -19.74 -7.63
CA ASN A 67 -12.44 -19.81 -8.32
C ASN A 67 -13.28 -21.03 -7.93
N ASP A 68 -12.87 -21.77 -6.91
CA ASP A 68 -13.56 -23.00 -6.44
C ASP A 68 -13.85 -24.00 -7.58
N LEU A 69 -12.90 -24.17 -8.51
CA LEU A 69 -13.10 -24.99 -9.71
C LEU A 69 -12.88 -26.48 -9.42
N ASP A 70 -13.77 -27.32 -9.92
CA ASP A 70 -13.59 -28.81 -9.92
C ASP A 70 -12.84 -29.23 -11.19
N VAL A 71 -11.62 -29.70 -11.04
CA VAL A 71 -10.77 -30.17 -12.15
C VAL A 71 -10.93 -31.68 -12.43
N ARG A 72 -11.76 -32.39 -11.66
CA ARG A 72 -11.93 -33.88 -11.79
C ARG A 72 -12.72 -34.31 -13.02
N GLY A 73 -13.49 -33.40 -13.60
CA GLY A 73 -14.39 -33.66 -14.74
C GLY A 73 -13.92 -33.21 -16.11
N GLY A 74 -12.68 -32.75 -16.27
CA GLY A 74 -12.15 -32.18 -17.52
C GLY A 74 -11.82 -30.68 -17.42
N SER A 75 -11.99 -29.93 -18.53
CA SER A 75 -11.75 -28.48 -18.48
C SER A 75 -12.83 -27.79 -17.64
N PRO A 76 -12.47 -27.19 -16.48
CA PRO A 76 -13.46 -26.59 -15.58
C PRO A 76 -13.91 -25.20 -16.05
N ILE A 77 -13.36 -24.68 -17.17
CA ILE A 77 -13.66 -23.35 -17.68
C ILE A 77 -14.34 -23.40 -19.05
N VAL A 78 -15.29 -22.49 -19.25
CA VAL A 78 -16.03 -22.33 -20.51
C VAL A 78 -15.92 -20.87 -20.99
N ARG A 79 -16.02 -20.67 -22.32
CA ARG A 79 -16.03 -19.34 -22.92
C ARG A 79 -17.07 -18.44 -22.27
N GLY A 80 -16.67 -17.21 -21.96
CA GLY A 80 -17.51 -16.20 -21.31
C GLY A 80 -17.52 -16.29 -19.78
N MET A 81 -16.96 -17.35 -19.20
CA MET A 81 -16.80 -17.47 -17.74
C MET A 81 -15.88 -16.37 -17.23
N ARG A 82 -16.21 -15.81 -16.07
CA ARG A 82 -15.40 -14.78 -15.39
C ARG A 82 -14.59 -15.46 -14.29
N LEU A 83 -13.27 -15.37 -14.43
CA LEU A 83 -12.34 -15.90 -13.44
C LEU A 83 -11.75 -14.77 -12.61
N GLU A 84 -11.67 -15.00 -11.33
CA GLU A 84 -10.89 -14.18 -10.41
C GLU A 84 -9.41 -14.55 -10.54
N VAL A 85 -8.58 -13.56 -10.85
CA VAL A 85 -7.13 -13.72 -10.94
C VAL A 85 -6.49 -13.01 -9.74
N PRO A 86 -5.97 -13.77 -8.76
CA PRO A 86 -5.32 -13.20 -7.58
C PRO A 86 -4.19 -12.23 -7.88
N ALA A 87 -4.13 -11.14 -7.14
CA ALA A 87 -3.06 -10.16 -7.19
C ALA A 87 -2.79 -9.62 -5.78
N LEU A 88 -1.59 -9.10 -5.56
CA LEU A 88 -1.27 -8.42 -4.29
C LEU A 88 -2.00 -7.07 -4.22
N GLY A 89 -2.55 -6.78 -3.05
CA GLY A 89 -3.04 -5.43 -2.75
C GLY A 89 -1.90 -4.49 -2.41
N HIS A 90 -2.17 -3.20 -2.50
CA HIS A 90 -1.25 -2.14 -2.09
C HIS A 90 -1.99 -1.08 -1.29
N ARG A 91 -1.35 -0.49 -0.29
CA ARG A 91 -1.92 0.50 0.60
C ARG A 91 -0.85 1.48 1.06
N VAL A 92 -1.12 2.77 0.96
CA VAL A 92 -0.24 3.78 1.53
C VAL A 92 -0.58 3.95 3.01
N VAL A 93 0.42 3.87 3.87
CA VAL A 93 0.31 4.03 5.32
C VAL A 93 -0.03 5.48 5.65
N LYS A 94 -1.05 5.68 6.49
CA LYS A 94 -1.44 6.99 6.99
C LYS A 94 -0.78 7.28 8.34
N GLN A 95 -0.81 8.54 8.73
CA GLN A 95 -0.32 8.97 10.03
C GLN A 95 -1.00 8.24 11.19
N GLY A 96 -0.19 7.72 12.11
CA GLY A 96 -0.66 7.04 13.31
C GLY A 96 -1.13 5.60 13.12
N GLU A 97 -1.07 5.04 11.92
CA GLU A 97 -1.41 3.63 11.69
C GLU A 97 -0.31 2.71 12.25
N THR A 98 -0.75 1.56 12.74
CA THR A 98 0.11 0.48 13.26
C THR A 98 -0.13 -0.79 12.44
N TRP A 99 0.78 -1.78 12.50
CA TRP A 99 0.56 -3.07 11.85
C TRP A 99 -0.71 -3.76 12.34
N ASP A 100 -1.06 -3.59 13.62
CA ASP A 100 -2.29 -4.16 14.19
C ASP A 100 -3.54 -3.50 13.62
N SER A 101 -3.56 -2.17 13.52
CA SER A 101 -4.69 -1.44 12.93
C SER A 101 -4.86 -1.75 11.45
N LEU A 102 -3.73 -1.81 10.70
CA LEU A 102 -3.73 -2.17 9.28
C LEU A 102 -4.18 -3.63 9.08
N ALA A 103 -3.69 -4.58 9.90
CA ALA A 103 -4.11 -5.97 9.80
C ALA A 103 -5.59 -6.16 10.17
N ALA A 104 -6.12 -5.40 11.13
CA ALA A 104 -7.54 -5.42 11.45
C ALA A 104 -8.39 -4.94 10.25
N GLU A 105 -7.98 -3.85 9.61
CA GLU A 105 -8.67 -3.27 8.45
C GLU A 105 -8.53 -4.16 7.20
N LEU A 106 -7.30 -4.57 6.86
CA LEU A 106 -6.98 -5.18 5.57
C LEU A 106 -7.12 -6.71 5.56
N LEU A 107 -6.85 -7.35 6.71
CA LEU A 107 -6.83 -8.81 6.86
C LEU A 107 -7.90 -9.33 7.81
N GLY A 108 -8.74 -8.44 8.36
CA GLY A 108 -9.88 -8.78 9.22
C GLY A 108 -9.50 -9.17 10.66
N SER A 109 -8.23 -9.07 11.07
CA SER A 109 -7.83 -9.34 12.46
C SER A 109 -6.48 -8.69 12.78
N PRO A 110 -6.34 -7.99 13.93
CA PRO A 110 -5.06 -7.46 14.39
C PRO A 110 -4.03 -8.57 14.68
N LYS A 111 -4.48 -9.78 14.99
CA LYS A 111 -3.59 -10.94 15.21
C LYS A 111 -2.85 -11.43 13.97
N ARG A 112 -3.12 -10.83 12.79
CA ARG A 112 -2.46 -11.09 11.51
C ARG A 112 -1.39 -10.06 11.16
N SER A 113 -1.07 -9.18 12.10
CA SER A 113 -0.09 -8.10 11.92
C SER A 113 1.32 -8.60 11.65
N ASP A 114 1.70 -9.76 12.20
CA ASP A 114 2.97 -10.41 11.93
C ASP A 114 3.13 -10.82 10.46
N VAL A 115 2.08 -11.39 9.85
CA VAL A 115 2.11 -11.74 8.42
C VAL A 115 2.14 -10.50 7.54
N LEU A 116 1.39 -9.45 7.90
CA LEU A 116 1.38 -8.20 7.16
C LEU A 116 2.74 -7.49 7.22
N SER A 117 3.35 -7.40 8.41
CA SER A 117 4.66 -6.79 8.59
C SER A 117 5.77 -7.57 7.87
N MET A 118 5.77 -8.91 7.99
CA MET A 118 6.72 -9.78 7.30
C MET A 118 6.62 -9.66 5.77
N ALA A 119 5.41 -9.54 5.22
CA ALA A 119 5.19 -9.31 3.78
C ALA A 119 5.83 -7.98 3.30
N ASN A 120 6.13 -7.09 4.23
CA ASN A 120 6.72 -5.78 4.00
C ASN A 120 8.16 -5.64 4.49
N ASP A 121 8.85 -6.75 4.71
CA ASP A 121 10.23 -6.78 5.18
C ASP A 121 10.41 -6.04 6.53
N SER A 122 9.37 -6.05 7.39
CA SER A 122 9.31 -5.38 8.68
C SER A 122 8.98 -6.34 9.81
N SER A 123 8.99 -5.82 11.03
CA SER A 123 8.62 -6.57 12.23
C SER A 123 7.36 -5.97 12.86
N PRO A 124 6.48 -6.78 13.48
CA PRO A 124 5.20 -6.29 14.00
C PRO A 124 5.33 -5.26 15.14
N TRP A 125 6.49 -5.21 15.83
CA TRP A 125 6.78 -4.22 16.88
C TRP A 125 7.38 -2.91 16.37
N LEU A 126 7.74 -2.81 15.08
CA LEU A 126 8.16 -1.58 14.44
C LEU A 126 6.94 -0.85 13.89
N THR A 127 6.89 0.46 14.05
CA THR A 127 5.81 1.26 13.43
C THR A 127 6.04 1.32 11.92
N PRO A 128 5.00 1.07 11.09
CA PRO A 128 5.12 1.26 9.66
C PRO A 128 5.39 2.73 9.32
N GLU A 129 6.20 2.98 8.30
CA GLU A 129 6.54 4.34 7.88
C GLU A 129 5.35 5.04 7.24
N GLU A 130 5.02 6.25 7.72
CA GLU A 130 3.99 7.09 7.13
C GLU A 130 4.34 7.44 5.67
N GLY A 131 3.35 7.36 4.77
CA GLY A 131 3.53 7.57 3.34
C GLY A 131 4.17 6.36 2.60
N ALA A 132 4.64 5.34 3.31
CA ALA A 132 5.14 4.13 2.66
C ALA A 132 4.00 3.34 2.01
N GLU A 133 4.22 2.84 0.79
CA GLU A 133 3.30 1.90 0.16
C GLU A 133 3.64 0.47 0.60
N ILE A 134 2.72 -0.16 1.30
CA ILE A 134 2.82 -1.54 1.78
C ILE A 134 2.12 -2.51 0.84
N ILE A 135 2.62 -3.74 0.83
CA ILE A 135 1.97 -4.90 0.19
C ILE A 135 0.91 -5.44 1.15
N VAL A 136 -0.27 -5.73 0.60
CA VAL A 136 -1.34 -6.44 1.29
C VAL A 136 -1.44 -7.85 0.71
N PRO A 137 -1.22 -8.92 1.49
CA PRO A 137 -1.32 -10.29 1.03
C PRO A 137 -2.69 -10.62 0.45
N PHE A 138 -2.74 -11.41 -0.62
CA PHE A 138 -3.99 -11.98 -1.10
C PHE A 138 -4.43 -13.14 -0.20
N ASN A 139 -5.65 -13.10 0.30
CA ASN A 139 -6.22 -14.14 1.15
C ASN A 139 -6.91 -15.22 0.31
N LEU A 140 -6.15 -16.23 -0.11
CA LEU A 140 -6.73 -17.38 -0.80
C LEU A 140 -7.56 -18.21 0.19
N ARG A 141 -8.81 -18.47 -0.15
CA ARG A 141 -9.69 -19.37 0.62
C ARG A 141 -9.52 -20.79 0.11
N VAL A 142 -9.23 -21.71 1.00
CA VAL A 142 -9.07 -23.13 0.69
C VAL A 142 -10.03 -23.93 1.56
N LEU A 143 -10.83 -24.77 0.91
CA LEU A 143 -11.63 -25.80 1.58
C LEU A 143 -10.79 -27.08 1.63
N PRO A 144 -10.30 -27.51 2.80
CA PRO A 144 -9.48 -28.71 2.90
C PRO A 144 -10.26 -29.96 2.55
N ASP A 145 -9.64 -30.85 1.78
CA ASP A 145 -10.10 -32.23 1.62
C ASP A 145 -9.83 -33.06 2.90
N THR A 146 -10.44 -34.25 2.99
CA THR A 146 -10.32 -35.14 4.16
C THR A 146 -8.87 -35.52 4.52
N ASN A 147 -7.98 -35.51 3.54
CA ASN A 147 -6.54 -35.83 3.71
C ASN A 147 -5.65 -34.60 3.80
N ASP A 148 -6.22 -33.39 3.70
CA ASP A 148 -5.44 -32.17 3.76
C ASP A 148 -4.98 -31.88 5.21
N THR A 149 -3.75 -31.42 5.30
CA THR A 149 -3.14 -30.90 6.51
C THR A 149 -2.57 -29.51 6.22
N LEU A 150 -2.26 -28.71 7.26
CA LEU A 150 -1.59 -27.44 7.04
C LEU A 150 -0.25 -27.60 6.30
N ILE A 151 0.42 -28.74 6.46
CA ILE A 151 1.68 -29.06 5.77
C ILE A 151 1.43 -29.26 4.27
N THR A 152 0.40 -30.03 3.90
CA THR A 152 0.07 -30.27 2.47
C THR A 152 -0.42 -29.00 1.79
N ILE A 153 -1.20 -28.17 2.49
CA ILE A 153 -1.68 -26.86 2.00
C ILE A 153 -0.50 -25.90 1.84
N ALA A 154 0.42 -25.81 2.81
CA ALA A 154 1.61 -24.99 2.72
C ALA A 154 2.49 -25.39 1.53
N TYR A 155 2.73 -26.70 1.36
CA TYR A 155 3.47 -27.18 0.20
C TYR A 155 2.77 -26.87 -1.14
N ARG A 156 1.44 -27.00 -1.19
CA ARG A 156 0.63 -26.73 -2.39
C ARG A 156 0.75 -25.29 -2.87
N PHE A 157 0.71 -24.30 -1.96
CA PHE A 157 0.62 -22.89 -2.30
C PHE A 157 1.90 -22.09 -2.08
N TYR A 158 2.76 -22.50 -1.14
CA TYR A 158 4.04 -21.86 -0.90
C TYR A 158 5.24 -22.61 -1.50
N GLY A 159 5.06 -23.90 -1.83
CA GLY A 159 6.15 -24.78 -2.24
C GLY A 159 7.06 -25.20 -1.06
N ASP A 160 6.69 -24.85 0.18
CA ASP A 160 7.48 -25.08 1.39
C ASP A 160 6.62 -25.61 2.54
N MET A 161 6.86 -26.86 2.93
CA MET A 161 6.16 -27.51 4.04
C MET A 161 6.44 -26.85 5.40
N ASN A 162 7.61 -26.24 5.56
CA ASN A 162 7.98 -25.57 6.80
C ASN A 162 7.16 -24.31 7.09
N ARG A 163 6.44 -23.79 6.11
CA ARG A 163 5.54 -22.64 6.28
C ARG A 163 4.15 -23.00 6.83
N ALA A 164 3.91 -24.26 7.21
CA ALA A 164 2.65 -24.69 7.82
C ALA A 164 2.32 -23.91 9.11
N TRP A 165 3.32 -23.50 9.90
CA TRP A 165 3.12 -22.69 11.09
C TRP A 165 2.52 -21.30 10.79
N VAL A 166 2.81 -20.74 9.60
CA VAL A 166 2.20 -19.47 9.16
C VAL A 166 0.69 -19.64 9.02
N LEU A 167 0.27 -20.76 8.43
CA LEU A 167 -1.16 -21.07 8.27
C LEU A 167 -1.85 -21.29 9.62
N ASP A 168 -1.21 -22.02 10.55
CA ASP A 168 -1.72 -22.23 11.90
C ASP A 168 -1.97 -20.89 12.61
N ARG A 169 -0.97 -20.03 12.62
CA ARG A 169 -1.01 -18.74 13.27
C ARG A 169 -2.00 -17.78 12.60
N TYR A 170 -1.98 -17.71 11.27
CA TYR A 170 -2.86 -16.82 10.49
C TYR A 170 -4.34 -17.17 10.65
N ASN A 171 -4.65 -18.47 10.74
CA ASN A 171 -6.00 -18.97 10.94
C ASN A 171 -6.40 -19.15 12.40
N LEU A 172 -5.50 -18.79 13.34
CA LEU A 172 -5.72 -18.88 14.78
C LEU A 172 -6.12 -20.30 15.27
N LEU A 173 -5.55 -21.32 14.64
CA LEU A 173 -5.89 -22.72 14.91
C LEU A 173 -5.26 -23.23 16.22
N ASN A 174 -4.14 -22.62 16.66
CA ASN A 174 -3.43 -22.97 17.90
C ASN A 174 -3.06 -24.46 17.98
N GLY A 175 -2.57 -25.04 16.88
CA GLY A 175 -2.22 -26.45 16.80
C GLY A 175 -3.40 -27.42 16.62
N ARG A 176 -4.62 -26.89 16.47
CA ARG A 176 -5.81 -27.73 16.19
C ARG A 176 -5.69 -28.35 14.78
N LYS A 177 -6.02 -29.62 14.68
CA LYS A 177 -6.14 -30.30 13.38
C LYS A 177 -7.30 -29.73 12.57
N LEU A 178 -7.16 -29.73 11.25
CA LEU A 178 -8.24 -29.35 10.34
C LEU A 178 -9.42 -30.32 10.47
N GLN A 179 -10.62 -29.77 10.37
CA GLN A 179 -11.88 -30.50 10.43
C GLN A 179 -12.60 -30.37 9.07
N PRO A 180 -13.41 -31.35 8.66
CA PRO A 180 -14.29 -31.19 7.49
C PRO A 180 -15.19 -29.96 7.65
N GLY A 181 -15.19 -29.09 6.63
CA GLY A 181 -15.93 -27.82 6.64
C GLY A 181 -15.14 -26.61 7.15
N ASP A 182 -13.90 -26.80 7.64
CA ASP A 182 -13.02 -25.69 7.92
C ASP A 182 -12.72 -24.91 6.63
N VAL A 183 -12.49 -23.62 6.78
CA VAL A 183 -11.95 -22.75 5.72
C VAL A 183 -10.56 -22.30 6.16
N VAL A 184 -9.54 -22.64 5.37
CA VAL A 184 -8.17 -22.19 5.60
C VAL A 184 -7.87 -20.99 4.72
N LEU A 185 -7.50 -19.87 5.33
CA LEU A 185 -6.99 -18.70 4.63
C LEU A 185 -5.48 -18.88 4.41
N VAL A 186 -5.04 -18.79 3.17
CA VAL A 186 -3.64 -18.85 2.78
C VAL A 186 -3.19 -17.47 2.36
N PRO A 187 -2.44 -16.73 3.20
CA PRO A 187 -1.96 -15.39 2.87
C PRO A 187 -0.82 -15.49 1.86
N LEU A 188 -1.10 -15.17 0.61
CA LEU A 188 -0.09 -15.12 -0.45
C LEU A 188 0.59 -13.75 -0.41
N THR A 189 1.88 -13.75 -0.06
CA THR A 189 2.71 -12.54 0.06
C THR A 189 3.55 -12.30 -1.19
N GLU A 190 3.64 -13.28 -2.08
CA GLU A 190 4.43 -13.25 -3.31
C GLU A 190 3.59 -13.75 -4.48
N LEU A 191 3.19 -12.84 -5.34
CA LEU A 191 2.49 -13.14 -6.60
C LEU A 191 3.16 -12.35 -7.71
N PRO A 192 4.15 -12.94 -8.42
CA PRO A 192 4.83 -12.26 -9.51
C PRO A 192 3.88 -12.11 -10.69
N LEU A 193 3.44 -10.90 -10.98
CA LEU A 193 2.66 -10.60 -12.17
C LEU A 193 3.58 -10.24 -13.35
N THR A 194 3.25 -10.77 -14.52
CA THR A 194 3.79 -10.29 -15.80
C THR A 194 3.31 -8.87 -16.09
N ASP A 195 3.86 -8.22 -17.11
CA ASP A 195 3.39 -6.88 -17.49
C ASP A 195 1.93 -6.91 -17.95
N ALA A 196 1.48 -8.00 -18.59
CA ALA A 196 0.08 -8.21 -18.93
C ALA A 196 -0.80 -8.34 -17.66
N GLY A 197 -0.32 -9.05 -16.65
CA GLY A 197 -1.00 -9.17 -15.35
C GLY A 197 -1.08 -7.83 -14.62
N LYS A 198 0.00 -7.07 -14.59
CA LYS A 198 0.02 -5.71 -13.98
C LYS A 198 -0.94 -4.76 -14.70
N GLN A 199 -0.96 -4.79 -16.03
CA GLN A 199 -1.87 -3.96 -16.82
C GLN A 199 -3.34 -4.33 -16.57
N ALA A 200 -3.67 -5.63 -16.50
CA ALA A 200 -5.02 -6.10 -16.21
C ALA A 200 -5.46 -5.71 -14.79
N ALA A 201 -4.58 -5.86 -13.80
CA ALA A 201 -4.84 -5.44 -12.43
C ALA A 201 -5.12 -3.93 -12.34
N ARG A 202 -4.33 -3.09 -13.03
CA ARG A 202 -4.56 -1.63 -13.10
C ARG A 202 -5.89 -1.29 -13.77
N ALA A 203 -6.22 -1.93 -14.87
CA ALA A 203 -7.46 -1.69 -15.60
C ALA A 203 -8.70 -2.02 -14.76
N SER A 204 -8.62 -3.05 -13.90
CA SER A 204 -9.73 -3.46 -13.03
C SER A 204 -9.92 -2.55 -11.82
N ALA A 205 -8.86 -1.91 -11.33
CA ALA A 205 -8.93 -1.02 -10.17
C ALA A 205 -9.68 0.28 -10.45
N GLY A 206 -9.99 0.60 -11.70
CA GLY A 206 -10.74 1.78 -12.11
C GLY A 206 -9.97 3.10 -11.99
N ALA A 207 -10.38 4.11 -12.76
CA ALA A 207 -9.72 5.42 -12.83
C ALA A 207 -9.76 6.25 -11.51
N ALA A 208 -10.52 5.81 -10.51
CA ALA A 208 -10.72 6.55 -9.25
C ALA A 208 -9.63 6.26 -8.19
N CYS A 209 -8.78 5.24 -8.38
CA CYS A 209 -7.77 4.82 -7.41
C CYS A 209 -6.42 4.56 -8.09
N SER A 210 -5.91 5.51 -8.86
CA SER A 210 -4.70 5.37 -9.67
C SER A 210 -3.37 5.40 -8.86
N GLN A 211 -3.42 5.39 -7.53
CA GLN A 211 -2.23 5.67 -6.71
C GLN A 211 -1.61 4.49 -5.95
N ALA A 212 -2.17 3.29 -6.00
CA ALA A 212 -1.67 2.20 -5.17
C ALA A 212 -1.53 0.88 -5.95
N HIS A 213 -0.60 0.82 -6.91
CA HIS A 213 -0.35 -0.39 -7.70
C HIS A 213 1.09 -0.91 -7.61
N GLY A 214 1.79 -0.59 -6.53
CA GLY A 214 3.19 -0.98 -6.33
C GLY A 214 4.19 -0.09 -7.09
N GLU A 215 3.74 0.95 -7.78
CA GLU A 215 4.63 1.91 -8.44
C GLU A 215 5.31 2.81 -7.42
N THR A 216 4.55 3.32 -6.47
CA THR A 216 5.05 4.10 -5.33
C THR A 216 6.07 3.29 -4.54
N ARG A 217 5.76 2.04 -4.18
CA ARG A 217 6.73 1.15 -3.52
C ARG A 217 7.99 0.92 -4.36
N SER A 218 7.84 0.71 -5.66
CA SER A 218 8.98 0.56 -6.56
C SER A 218 9.86 1.81 -6.57
N THR A 219 9.26 2.99 -6.61
CA THR A 219 9.95 4.29 -6.56
C THR A 219 10.62 4.49 -5.21
N GLN A 220 9.93 4.23 -4.12
CA GLN A 220 10.47 4.32 -2.75
C GLN A 220 11.67 3.38 -2.55
N LYS A 221 11.61 2.13 -3.04
CA LYS A 221 12.75 1.19 -3.01
C LYS A 221 13.93 1.68 -3.85
N LYS A 222 13.69 2.22 -5.05
CA LYS A 222 14.76 2.80 -5.89
C LYS A 222 15.45 3.96 -5.20
N VAL A 223 14.68 4.89 -4.65
CA VAL A 223 15.24 6.03 -3.91
C VAL A 223 15.99 5.55 -2.67
N ALA A 224 15.47 4.60 -1.91
CA ALA A 224 16.16 4.02 -0.76
C ALA A 224 17.53 3.45 -1.14
N ALA A 225 17.63 2.77 -2.29
CA ALA A 225 18.89 2.25 -2.81
C ALA A 225 19.89 3.33 -3.24
N GLU A 226 19.41 4.51 -3.65
CA GLU A 226 20.24 5.64 -4.08
C GLU A 226 20.58 6.64 -2.94
N ILE A 227 19.91 6.58 -1.80
CA ILE A 227 20.20 7.43 -0.62
C ILE A 227 21.68 7.36 -0.17
N PRO A 228 22.34 6.18 -0.10
CA PRO A 228 23.76 6.13 0.24
C PRO A 228 24.65 6.95 -0.70
N ALA A 229 24.31 7.05 -1.98
CA ALA A 229 25.05 7.90 -2.93
C ALA A 229 24.84 9.40 -2.65
N LEU A 230 23.64 9.84 -2.28
CA LEU A 230 23.38 11.21 -1.83
C LEU A 230 24.23 11.56 -0.60
N LEU A 231 24.28 10.66 0.39
CA LEU A 231 25.10 10.84 1.58
C LEU A 231 26.59 10.88 1.25
N ALA A 232 27.06 10.08 0.30
CA ALA A 232 28.44 10.08 -0.17
C ALA A 232 28.80 11.40 -0.90
N ASP A 233 27.88 11.95 -1.69
CA ASP A 233 28.07 13.25 -2.35
C ASP A 233 28.25 14.39 -1.32
N ILE A 234 27.41 14.42 -0.28
CA ILE A 234 27.55 15.39 0.83
C ILE A 234 28.89 15.24 1.55
N ARG A 235 29.25 14.01 1.98
CA ARG A 235 30.50 13.75 2.71
C ARG A 235 31.74 14.10 1.92
N SER A 236 31.71 13.99 0.60
CA SER A 236 32.83 14.31 -0.29
C SER A 236 32.82 15.77 -0.79
N GLY A 237 31.89 16.60 -0.30
CA GLY A 237 31.79 17.99 -0.71
C GLY A 237 31.25 18.21 -2.12
N ARG A 238 30.71 17.18 -2.78
CA ARG A 238 30.08 17.30 -4.10
C ARG A 238 28.65 17.84 -3.97
N TYR A 239 28.52 19.05 -3.45
CA TYR A 239 27.23 19.64 -3.09
C TYR A 239 26.32 19.86 -4.31
N VAL A 240 26.87 20.19 -5.48
CA VAL A 240 26.09 20.35 -6.73
C VAL A 240 25.47 19.01 -7.14
N ASP A 241 26.23 17.92 -7.07
CA ASP A 241 25.74 16.57 -7.38
C ASP A 241 24.67 16.14 -6.36
N ALA A 242 24.89 16.45 -5.09
CA ALA A 242 23.92 16.21 -4.03
C ALA A 242 22.59 16.95 -4.28
N VAL A 243 22.65 18.23 -4.69
CA VAL A 243 21.46 19.00 -5.06
C VAL A 243 20.77 18.39 -6.26
N ALA A 244 21.50 18.05 -7.33
CA ALA A 244 20.93 17.44 -8.53
C ALA A 244 20.25 16.10 -8.21
N ARG A 245 20.86 15.27 -7.36
CA ARG A 245 20.29 13.99 -6.92
C ARG A 245 19.07 14.17 -6.02
N GLY A 246 19.19 15.01 -4.99
CA GLY A 246 18.11 15.25 -4.04
C GLY A 246 16.88 15.89 -4.68
N THR A 247 17.04 16.85 -5.57
CA THR A 247 15.93 17.47 -6.32
C THR A 247 15.28 16.48 -7.27
N ARG A 248 16.05 15.58 -7.89
CA ARG A 248 15.48 14.48 -8.71
C ARG A 248 14.64 13.53 -7.86
N PHE A 249 15.05 13.21 -6.63
CA PHE A 249 14.24 12.40 -5.71
C PHE A 249 12.93 13.10 -5.39
N LEU A 250 12.96 14.39 -5.04
CA LEU A 250 11.75 15.16 -4.74
C LEU A 250 10.81 15.29 -5.95
N ALA A 251 11.37 15.31 -7.17
CA ALA A 251 10.58 15.37 -8.40
C ALA A 251 9.92 14.03 -8.77
N SER A 252 10.44 12.90 -8.24
CA SER A 252 9.87 11.57 -8.54
C SER A 252 8.54 11.30 -7.86
N ALA A 253 7.99 12.22 -7.07
CA ALA A 253 6.75 12.18 -6.30
C ALA A 253 6.52 10.85 -5.51
N GLU A 254 5.84 10.87 -4.39
CA GLU A 254 5.44 9.68 -3.61
C GLU A 254 6.57 9.00 -2.79
N LEU A 255 7.48 9.80 -2.21
CA LEU A 255 8.39 9.33 -1.19
C LEU A 255 7.68 9.17 0.15
N SER A 256 8.18 8.26 1.01
CA SER A 256 7.71 8.18 2.39
C SER A 256 8.16 9.41 3.20
N GLU A 257 7.43 9.74 4.27
CA GLU A 257 7.78 10.90 5.12
C GLU A 257 9.21 10.84 5.67
N PRO A 258 9.74 9.69 6.13
CA PRO A 258 11.16 9.58 6.51
C PRO A 258 12.13 9.84 5.36
N GLN A 259 11.81 9.38 4.14
CA GLN A 259 12.64 9.64 2.96
C GLN A 259 12.66 11.14 2.62
N LEU A 260 11.49 11.78 2.64
CA LEU A 260 11.37 13.23 2.42
C LEU A 260 12.15 14.01 3.46
N ALA A 261 12.01 13.68 4.74
CA ALA A 261 12.73 14.31 5.84
C ALA A 261 14.25 14.20 5.64
N LEU A 262 14.73 13.01 5.30
CA LEU A 262 16.17 12.78 5.07
C LEU A 262 16.68 13.56 3.86
N VAL A 263 15.97 13.53 2.74
CA VAL A 263 16.39 14.28 1.53
C VAL A 263 16.44 15.78 1.81
N HIS A 264 15.42 16.35 2.46
CA HIS A 264 15.43 17.78 2.82
C HIS A 264 16.56 18.14 3.78
N ARG A 265 16.90 17.27 4.75
CA ARG A 265 18.06 17.47 5.63
C ARG A 265 19.37 17.51 4.84
N GLN A 266 19.56 16.60 3.88
CA GLN A 266 20.78 16.56 3.07
C GLN A 266 20.86 17.79 2.11
N LEU A 267 19.72 18.17 1.52
CA LEU A 267 19.64 19.38 0.70
C LEU A 267 19.92 20.65 1.51
N LEU A 268 19.45 20.74 2.75
CA LEU A 268 19.80 21.85 3.67
C LEU A 268 21.31 21.99 3.81
N GLU A 269 22.03 20.91 4.05
CA GLU A 269 23.48 20.90 4.20
C GLU A 269 24.18 21.37 2.91
N ALA A 270 23.75 20.84 1.77
CA ALA A 270 24.26 21.24 0.46
C ALA A 270 24.01 22.74 0.17
N TYR A 271 22.80 23.24 0.41
CA TYR A 271 22.45 24.63 0.16
C TYR A 271 23.21 25.63 1.09
N VAL A 272 23.44 25.21 2.34
CA VAL A 272 24.29 26.01 3.25
C VAL A 272 25.74 26.09 2.77
N ALA A 273 26.28 24.98 2.27
CA ALA A 273 27.63 24.92 1.71
C ALA A 273 27.77 25.73 0.41
N LEU A 274 26.73 25.76 -0.41
CA LEU A 274 26.65 26.51 -1.67
C LEU A 274 26.24 27.99 -1.47
N GLU A 275 26.13 28.43 -0.24
CA GLU A 275 25.74 29.81 0.13
C GLU A 275 24.38 30.25 -0.48
N ALA A 276 23.42 29.34 -0.54
CA ALA A 276 22.06 29.55 -1.04
C ALA A 276 21.04 29.66 0.12
N PRO A 277 21.01 30.80 0.90
CA PRO A 277 20.30 30.89 2.17
C PRO A 277 18.78 30.73 2.02
N GLY A 278 18.18 31.17 0.92
CA GLY A 278 16.74 31.02 0.69
C GLY A 278 16.33 29.55 0.53
N LEU A 279 17.08 28.79 -0.28
CA LEU A 279 16.84 27.36 -0.48
C LEU A 279 17.14 26.57 0.80
N ALA A 280 18.18 26.94 1.53
CA ALA A 280 18.52 26.33 2.80
C ALA A 280 17.40 26.52 3.85
N THR A 281 16.84 27.75 3.95
CA THR A 281 15.71 28.02 4.85
C THR A 281 14.48 27.18 4.49
N ALA A 282 14.14 27.11 3.21
CA ALA A 282 13.03 26.27 2.74
C ALA A 282 13.25 24.78 3.04
N ALA A 283 14.46 24.28 2.79
CA ALA A 283 14.80 22.88 3.08
C ALA A 283 14.75 22.58 4.59
N CYS A 284 15.18 23.51 5.45
CA CYS A 284 15.06 23.36 6.90
C CYS A 284 13.59 23.32 7.36
N ALA A 285 12.75 24.21 6.85
CA ALA A 285 11.33 24.23 7.18
C ALA A 285 10.65 22.90 6.82
N GLU A 286 10.93 22.38 5.62
CA GLU A 286 10.37 21.09 5.16
C GLU A 286 10.91 19.89 5.97
N TRP A 287 12.19 19.90 6.36
CA TRP A 287 12.75 18.89 7.23
C TRP A 287 12.08 18.89 8.61
N LEU A 288 12.00 20.06 9.28
CA LEU A 288 11.40 20.18 10.62
C LEU A 288 9.92 19.83 10.63
N LYS A 289 9.18 20.18 9.58
CA LYS A 289 7.78 19.79 9.42
C LYS A 289 7.57 18.27 9.45
N ARG A 290 8.51 17.51 8.83
CA ARG A 290 8.44 16.05 8.73
C ARG A 290 9.15 15.31 9.86
N SER A 291 9.88 16.03 10.69
CA SER A 291 10.62 15.49 11.81
C SER A 291 10.32 16.30 13.08
N PRO A 292 9.11 16.23 13.64
CA PRO A 292 8.70 17.07 14.78
C PRO A 292 9.54 16.83 16.04
N GLY A 293 10.21 15.67 16.13
CA GLY A 293 11.16 15.35 17.21
C GLY A 293 12.60 15.78 16.94
N ALA A 294 12.89 16.39 15.79
CA ALA A 294 14.26 16.81 15.48
C ALA A 294 14.73 17.95 16.40
N THR A 295 15.86 17.72 17.06
CA THR A 295 16.49 18.74 17.91
C THR A 295 17.54 19.51 17.10
N LEU A 296 17.49 20.85 17.20
CA LEU A 296 18.53 21.71 16.62
C LEU A 296 19.73 21.74 17.58
N SER A 297 20.46 20.62 17.65
CA SER A 297 21.60 20.47 18.55
C SER A 297 22.89 21.08 17.95
N PRO A 298 23.60 21.92 18.68
CA PRO A 298 24.92 22.45 18.25
C PRO A 298 26.00 21.35 18.12
N VAL A 299 25.76 20.19 18.68
CA VAL A 299 26.68 19.03 18.59
C VAL A 299 26.55 18.36 17.23
N GLU A 300 25.33 18.32 16.67
CA GLU A 300 25.03 17.60 15.43
C GLU A 300 24.97 18.48 14.18
N LEU A 301 24.73 19.79 14.38
CA LEU A 301 24.52 20.75 13.30
C LEU A 301 25.53 21.86 13.36
N SER A 302 26.08 22.27 12.19
CA SER A 302 26.98 23.38 12.11
C SER A 302 26.32 24.71 12.51
N PRO A 303 27.08 25.71 13.04
CA PRO A 303 26.53 27.00 13.38
C PRO A 303 25.81 27.70 12.22
N LYS A 304 26.28 27.52 10.97
CA LYS A 304 25.62 28.03 9.77
C LYS A 304 24.25 27.44 9.56
N ILE A 305 24.10 26.12 9.74
CA ILE A 305 22.80 25.41 9.64
C ILE A 305 21.86 25.91 10.73
N LEU A 306 22.34 26.00 11.97
CA LEU A 306 21.53 26.52 13.10
C LEU A 306 21.02 27.92 12.84
N ALA A 307 21.86 28.81 12.31
CA ALA A 307 21.46 30.17 11.96
C ALA A 307 20.40 30.24 10.88
N VAL A 308 20.47 29.34 9.89
CA VAL A 308 19.46 29.21 8.82
C VAL A 308 18.14 28.67 9.38
N CYS A 309 18.20 27.61 10.18
CA CYS A 309 16.99 26.98 10.76
C CYS A 309 16.32 27.86 11.83
N GLY A 310 17.07 28.72 12.52
CA GLY A 310 16.48 29.72 13.40
C GLY A 310 15.61 30.77 12.70
N ARG A 311 15.78 30.94 11.38
CA ARG A 311 14.95 31.83 10.54
C ARG A 311 13.76 31.10 9.92
N ALA A 312 13.75 29.77 9.96
CA ALA A 312 12.69 28.93 9.39
C ALA A 312 11.52 28.66 10.36
N LYS A 313 11.68 29.08 11.63
CA LYS A 313 10.64 29.07 12.67
C LYS A 313 9.83 30.36 12.58
#